data_c039bb7375d6473a954e0a8dc96ada2d
#
_entry.id   c039bb7375d6473a954e0a8dc96ada2d
#
_cell.length_a   1.000
_cell.length_b   1.000
_cell.length_c   1.000
_cell.angle_alpha   90.00
_cell.angle_beta   90.00
_cell.angle_gamma   90.00
#
_symmetry.space_group_name_H-M   'P 1'
#
loop_
_entity.id
_entity.type
_entity.pdbx_description
1 polymer ?
#
loop_
_entity_poly.entity_id
_entity_poly.type
_entity_poly.pdbx_seq_one_letter_code
_entity_poly.pdbx_strand_id
1 'polypeptide(L)'
;MPYAECKNGIIKPTHHIMSKPKSSLEENFSFLNLTDEELCRLKCNSFDLLVCTPDRVVEVLGGDERISDFKTQYEAIRRMGYDPEQYAFLLETLKFNDEHSKTKLGGFAIGVDRFAQFLSGTNNMKFVQLFPTNLPNGELVHAISLEDMSEER
;
A
#
# COMPACT_ATOMS: atom_id res chain seq x y z
N MET A 1 9.53 0.44 7.67
CA MET A 1 9.40 1.67 6.86
C MET A 1 8.79 2.78 7.70
N PRO A 2 8.89 4.08 7.37
CA PRO A 2 8.16 5.14 8.07
C PRO A 2 6.64 4.94 7.91
N TYR A 3 5.87 5.33 8.91
CA TYR A 3 4.41 5.24 8.88
C TYR A 3 3.79 6.35 8.03
N ALA A 4 4.32 7.57 8.16
CA ALA A 4 3.83 8.74 7.45
C ALA A 4 4.98 9.63 6.97
N GLU A 5 4.69 10.44 5.98
CA GLU A 5 5.54 11.52 5.52
C GLU A 5 4.80 12.87 5.61
N CYS A 6 5.54 13.93 5.93
CA CYS A 6 5.02 15.28 5.93
C CYS A 6 5.66 16.06 4.78
N LYS A 7 4.83 16.46 3.81
CA LYS A 7 5.24 17.32 2.68
C LYS A 7 4.34 18.54 2.61
N ASN A 8 4.92 19.73 2.65
CA ASN A 8 4.20 20.99 2.57
C ASN A 8 3.07 21.14 3.63
N GLY A 9 3.30 20.64 4.85
CA GLY A 9 2.30 20.68 5.91
C GLY A 9 1.16 19.66 5.76
N ILE A 10 1.22 18.79 4.76
CA ILE A 10 0.26 17.71 4.54
C ILE A 10 0.90 16.39 4.99
N ILE A 11 0.22 15.70 5.90
CA ILE A 11 0.63 14.39 6.39
C ILE A 11 -0.09 13.33 5.55
N LYS A 12 0.68 12.37 5.03
CA LYS A 12 0.14 11.22 4.30
C LYS A 12 0.78 9.93 4.79
N PRO A 13 0.04 8.82 4.84
CA PRO A 13 0.63 7.52 5.12
C PRO A 13 1.61 7.16 3.99
N THR A 14 2.79 6.65 4.35
CA THR A 14 3.83 6.28 3.37
C THR A 14 3.45 5.01 2.60
N HIS A 15 2.84 4.07 3.29
CA HIS A 15 2.35 2.82 2.73
C HIS A 15 0.82 2.81 2.73
N HIS A 16 0.26 2.47 3.87
CA HIS A 16 -1.16 2.26 4.05
C HIS A 16 -1.62 2.78 5.40
N ILE A 17 -2.80 3.40 5.46
CA ILE A 17 -3.35 3.91 6.73
C ILE A 17 -3.63 2.79 7.75
N MET A 18 -3.74 1.55 7.28
CA MET A 18 -3.96 0.36 8.11
C MET A 18 -2.65 -0.27 8.61
N SER A 19 -1.48 0.21 8.18
CA SER A 19 -0.19 -0.32 8.63
C SER A 19 0.01 -0.11 10.11
N LYS A 20 0.46 -1.14 10.83
CA LYS A 20 0.62 -1.09 12.28
C LYS A 20 1.95 -0.44 12.65
N PRO A 21 1.95 0.66 13.43
CA PRO A 21 3.16 1.21 13.99
C PRO A 21 3.78 0.25 15.02
N LYS A 22 5.11 0.18 15.05
CA LYS A 22 5.83 -0.65 16.05
C LYS A 22 5.55 -0.22 17.47
N SER A 23 5.44 1.09 17.72
CA SER A 23 5.15 1.69 19.03
C SER A 23 3.70 1.49 19.47
N SER A 24 2.78 1.04 18.62
CA SER A 24 1.40 0.74 19.03
C SER A 24 1.27 -0.42 20.03
N LEU A 25 2.38 -1.08 20.37
CA LEU A 25 2.47 -2.08 21.43
C LEU A 25 2.77 -1.49 22.80
N GLU A 26 3.11 -0.19 22.88
CA GLU A 26 3.39 0.49 24.13
C GLU A 26 2.08 0.77 24.89
N GLU A 27 2.12 0.63 26.22
CA GLU A 27 1.00 1.06 27.07
C GLU A 27 0.76 2.56 26.85
N ASN A 28 -0.52 2.93 26.66
CA ASN A 28 -0.95 4.30 26.42
C ASN A 28 -0.62 4.88 25.02
N PHE A 29 -0.26 4.07 24.03
CA PHE A 29 -0.13 4.56 22.67
C PHE A 29 -1.49 5.11 22.16
N SER A 30 -1.45 6.33 21.61
CA SER A 30 -2.58 6.95 20.92
C SER A 30 -2.09 7.85 19.82
N PHE A 31 -2.62 7.67 18.63
CA PHE A 31 -2.31 8.53 17.48
C PHE A 31 -2.69 10.00 17.72
N LEU A 32 -3.73 10.25 18.51
CA LEU A 32 -4.23 11.60 18.77
C LEU A 32 -3.29 12.43 19.65
N ASN A 33 -2.43 11.77 20.41
CA ASN A 33 -1.46 12.42 21.29
C ASN A 33 -0.14 12.75 20.61
N LEU A 34 0.08 12.28 19.37
CA LEU A 34 1.34 12.49 18.65
C LEU A 34 1.36 13.85 17.96
N THR A 35 2.50 14.53 18.06
CA THR A 35 2.83 15.67 17.20
C THR A 35 3.07 15.19 15.76
N ASP A 36 3.08 16.12 14.80
CA ASP A 36 3.35 15.80 13.40
C ASP A 36 4.74 15.20 13.21
N GLU A 37 5.73 15.70 13.96
CA GLU A 37 7.09 15.19 13.91
C GLU A 37 7.18 13.75 14.44
N GLU A 38 6.52 13.45 15.55
CA GLU A 38 6.47 12.11 16.13
C GLU A 38 5.78 11.14 15.19
N LEU A 39 4.67 11.57 14.58
CA LEU A 39 3.94 10.77 13.60
C LEU A 39 4.81 10.40 12.40
N CYS A 40 5.60 11.34 11.87
CA CYS A 40 6.52 11.09 10.76
C CYS A 40 7.75 10.25 11.15
N ARG A 41 8.05 10.12 12.44
CA ARG A 41 9.12 9.24 12.96
C ARG A 41 8.67 7.83 13.25
N LEU A 42 7.35 7.58 13.34
CA LEU A 42 6.83 6.23 13.53
C LEU A 42 7.31 5.29 12.43
N LYS A 43 7.59 4.06 12.81
CA LYS A 43 7.96 2.99 11.86
C LYS A 43 6.95 1.87 11.93
N CYS A 44 6.64 1.29 10.77
CA CYS A 44 5.77 0.12 10.67
C CYS A 44 6.53 -1.14 10.27
N ASN A 45 5.87 -2.29 10.46
CA ASN A 45 6.26 -3.58 9.94
C ASN A 45 5.71 -3.74 8.52
N SER A 46 6.27 -2.97 7.57
CA SER A 46 5.94 -3.07 6.16
C SER A 46 7.13 -3.64 5.38
N PHE A 47 6.86 -4.30 4.28
CA PHE A 47 7.85 -4.89 3.40
C PHE A 47 7.43 -4.77 1.94
N ASP A 48 8.42 -4.70 1.05
CA ASP A 48 8.22 -4.76 -0.39
C ASP A 48 9.10 -5.86 -0.97
N LEU A 49 8.56 -6.57 -1.96
CA LEU A 49 9.33 -7.45 -2.82
C LEU A 49 9.75 -6.66 -4.06
N LEU A 50 11.06 -6.47 -4.19
CA LEU A 50 11.66 -5.74 -5.29
C LEU A 50 12.32 -6.73 -6.25
N VAL A 51 12.07 -6.54 -7.54
CA VAL A 51 12.80 -7.22 -8.61
C VAL A 51 13.81 -6.24 -9.19
N CYS A 52 15.08 -6.65 -9.17
CA CYS A 52 16.18 -5.87 -9.73
C CYS A 52 16.47 -6.39 -11.16
N THR A 53 16.30 -5.53 -12.13
CA THR A 53 16.78 -5.74 -13.51
C THR A 53 18.04 -4.89 -13.73
N PRO A 54 18.82 -5.11 -14.81
CA PRO A 54 19.99 -4.29 -15.10
C PRO A 54 19.69 -2.79 -15.15
N ASP A 55 18.48 -2.41 -15.58
CA ASP A 55 18.11 -1.02 -15.87
C ASP A 55 17.29 -0.37 -14.76
N ARG A 56 16.64 -1.16 -13.91
CA ARG A 56 15.70 -0.62 -12.89
C ARG A 56 15.41 -1.59 -11.75
N VAL A 57 14.91 -1.01 -10.66
CA VAL A 57 14.29 -1.74 -9.56
C VAL A 57 12.78 -1.54 -9.61
N VAL A 58 12.03 -2.63 -9.57
CA VAL A 58 10.57 -2.62 -9.68
C VAL A 58 9.97 -3.32 -8.47
N GLU A 59 9.08 -2.64 -7.77
CA GLU A 59 8.25 -3.26 -6.74
C GLU A 59 7.19 -4.14 -7.39
N VAL A 60 7.13 -5.41 -6.99
CA VAL A 60 6.16 -6.39 -7.48
C VAL A 60 5.09 -6.69 -6.46
N LEU A 61 5.44 -6.64 -5.19
CA LEU A 61 4.55 -6.94 -4.07
C LEU A 61 4.88 -6.02 -2.91
N GLY A 62 3.86 -5.55 -2.22
CA GLY A 62 4.00 -4.84 -0.95
C GLY A 62 3.03 -5.38 0.10
N GLY A 63 3.43 -5.33 1.37
CA GLY A 63 2.61 -5.81 2.46
C GLY A 63 2.99 -5.22 3.82
N ASP A 64 2.14 -5.47 4.80
CA ASP A 64 2.31 -4.96 6.16
C ASP A 64 1.62 -5.82 7.22
N GLU A 65 2.08 -5.68 8.45
CA GLU A 65 1.28 -5.99 9.64
C GLU A 65 0.26 -4.86 9.81
N ARG A 66 -1.01 -5.22 10.05
CA ARG A 66 -2.11 -4.25 10.12
C ARG A 66 -2.49 -3.93 11.55
N ILE A 67 -3.02 -2.72 11.75
CA ILE A 67 -3.73 -2.38 12.98
C ILE A 67 -4.91 -3.34 13.08
N SER A 68 -5.01 -4.05 14.21
CA SER A 68 -6.00 -5.12 14.40
C SER A 68 -7.07 -4.79 15.43
N ASP A 69 -7.05 -3.59 16.01
CA ASP A 69 -8.04 -3.09 16.95
C ASP A 69 -8.76 -1.83 16.44
N PHE A 70 -10.04 -1.72 16.77
CA PHE A 70 -10.90 -0.64 16.34
C PHE A 70 -10.41 0.74 16.80
N LYS A 71 -10.04 0.88 18.07
CA LYS A 71 -9.69 2.17 18.65
C LYS A 71 -8.46 2.77 17.95
N THR A 72 -7.40 2.01 17.84
CA THR A 72 -6.15 2.47 17.21
C THR A 72 -6.37 2.82 15.74
N GLN A 73 -7.16 2.02 15.00
CA GLN A 73 -7.45 2.32 13.60
C GLN A 73 -8.33 3.58 13.44
N TYR A 74 -9.32 3.76 14.28
CA TYR A 74 -10.17 4.95 14.28
C TYR A 74 -9.34 6.22 14.54
N GLU A 75 -8.45 6.17 15.53
CA GLU A 75 -7.55 7.28 15.85
C GLU A 75 -6.59 7.59 14.68
N ALA A 76 -6.04 6.56 14.03
CA ALA A 76 -5.18 6.72 12.86
C ALA A 76 -5.90 7.45 11.71
N ILE A 77 -7.13 7.05 11.39
CA ILE A 77 -7.97 7.67 10.35
C ILE A 77 -8.20 9.14 10.68
N ARG A 78 -8.63 9.43 11.92
CA ARG A 78 -8.86 10.82 12.36
C ARG A 78 -7.60 11.66 12.34
N ARG A 79 -6.48 11.11 12.79
CA ARG A 79 -5.18 11.82 12.87
C ARG A 79 -4.63 12.16 11.51
N MET A 80 -4.92 11.35 10.49
CA MET A 80 -4.55 11.59 9.09
C MET A 80 -5.52 12.53 8.35
N GLY A 81 -6.57 13.02 9.02
CA GLY A 81 -7.55 13.93 8.44
C GLY A 81 -8.57 13.26 7.51
N TYR A 82 -8.69 11.94 7.56
CA TYR A 82 -9.72 11.22 6.81
C TYR A 82 -11.03 11.14 7.60
N ASP A 83 -12.13 10.99 6.86
CA ASP A 83 -13.46 10.78 7.42
C ASP A 83 -13.65 9.29 7.76
N PRO A 84 -13.89 8.95 9.06
CA PRO A 84 -14.14 7.56 9.46
C PRO A 84 -15.31 6.88 8.76
N GLU A 85 -16.32 7.64 8.33
CA GLU A 85 -17.49 7.09 7.60
C GLU A 85 -17.05 6.38 6.29
N GLN A 86 -16.02 6.88 5.62
CA GLN A 86 -15.47 6.26 4.41
C GLN A 86 -14.82 4.90 4.69
N TYR A 87 -14.52 4.61 5.94
CA TYR A 87 -13.87 3.38 6.41
C TYR A 87 -14.80 2.53 7.28
N ALA A 88 -16.13 2.79 7.26
CA ALA A 88 -17.10 2.14 8.12
C ALA A 88 -16.99 0.61 8.08
N PHE A 89 -16.92 0.00 6.89
CA PHE A 89 -16.79 -1.45 6.74
C PHE A 89 -15.53 -2.01 7.44
N LEU A 90 -14.38 -1.34 7.29
CA LEU A 90 -13.14 -1.72 7.97
C LEU A 90 -13.30 -1.63 9.48
N LEU A 91 -13.85 -0.52 9.97
CA LEU A 91 -14.00 -0.24 11.39
C LEU A 91 -14.98 -1.23 12.04
N GLU A 92 -16.07 -1.59 11.38
CA GLU A 92 -17.00 -2.63 11.86
C GLU A 92 -16.33 -4.00 11.95
N THR A 93 -15.52 -4.35 10.94
CA THR A 93 -14.75 -5.60 10.95
C THR A 93 -13.76 -5.66 12.11
N LEU A 94 -13.08 -4.54 12.41
CA LEU A 94 -12.14 -4.47 13.54
C LEU A 94 -12.86 -4.53 14.88
N LYS A 95 -14.02 -3.88 14.99
CA LYS A 95 -14.86 -3.99 16.19
C LYS A 95 -15.29 -5.42 16.47
N PHE A 96 -15.71 -6.15 15.43
CA PHE A 96 -16.00 -7.58 15.53
C PHE A 96 -14.76 -8.39 15.96
N ASN A 97 -13.58 -8.07 15.42
CA ASN A 97 -12.32 -8.71 15.82
C ASN A 97 -12.02 -8.50 17.32
N ASP A 98 -12.17 -7.27 17.82
CA ASP A 98 -11.95 -6.95 19.24
C ASP A 98 -12.88 -7.72 20.18
N GLU A 99 -14.13 -7.89 19.77
CA GLU A 99 -15.16 -8.55 20.58
C GLU A 99 -15.03 -10.07 20.59
N HIS A 100 -14.55 -10.69 19.49
CA HIS A 100 -14.67 -12.14 19.29
C HIS A 100 -13.32 -12.88 19.19
N SER A 101 -12.36 -12.40 18.43
CA SER A 101 -11.18 -13.19 18.10
C SER A 101 -9.85 -12.62 18.56
N LYS A 102 -9.71 -11.31 18.62
CA LYS A 102 -8.46 -10.58 18.94
C LYS A 102 -7.27 -11.06 18.10
N THR A 103 -7.55 -11.39 16.83
CA THR A 103 -6.56 -11.93 15.91
C THR A 103 -5.69 -10.83 15.37
N LYS A 104 -4.39 -11.08 15.26
CA LYS A 104 -3.47 -10.20 14.54
C LYS A 104 -3.75 -10.28 13.05
N LEU A 105 -3.75 -9.12 12.41
CA LEU A 105 -4.03 -8.99 10.99
C LEU A 105 -2.76 -8.60 10.24
N GLY A 106 -2.64 -9.11 9.02
CA GLY A 106 -1.60 -8.75 8.08
C GLY A 106 -2.07 -9.01 6.66
N GLY A 107 -1.39 -8.44 5.69
CA GLY A 107 -1.75 -8.63 4.31
C GLY A 107 -0.67 -8.16 3.36
N PHE A 108 -0.82 -8.56 2.10
CA PHE A 108 0.02 -8.12 1.01
C PHE A 108 -0.79 -8.01 -0.27
N ALA A 109 -0.31 -7.21 -1.20
CA ALA A 109 -0.87 -7.07 -2.54
C ALA A 109 0.22 -7.35 -3.58
N ILE A 110 -0.13 -8.15 -4.60
CA ILE A 110 0.73 -8.44 -5.73
C ILE A 110 0.25 -7.63 -6.92
N GLY A 111 1.15 -6.85 -7.53
CA GLY A 111 0.90 -6.24 -8.83
C GLY A 111 0.92 -7.30 -9.93
N VAL A 112 -0.26 -7.79 -10.34
CA VAL A 112 -0.39 -8.93 -11.27
C VAL A 112 0.34 -8.67 -12.58
N ASP A 113 0.20 -7.48 -13.16
CA ASP A 113 0.89 -7.12 -14.40
C ASP A 113 2.41 -7.09 -14.23
N ARG A 114 2.89 -6.55 -13.10
CA ARG A 114 4.34 -6.52 -12.79
C ARG A 114 4.89 -7.93 -12.55
N PHE A 115 4.10 -8.79 -11.92
CA PHE A 115 4.48 -10.18 -11.70
C PHE A 115 4.51 -10.96 -13.03
N ALA A 116 3.51 -10.79 -13.89
CA ALA A 116 3.48 -11.37 -15.22
C ALA A 116 4.64 -10.87 -16.09
N GLN A 117 4.96 -9.57 -16.03
CA GLN A 117 6.11 -8.97 -16.70
C GLN A 117 7.42 -9.62 -16.24
N PHE A 118 7.60 -9.82 -14.96
CA PHE A 118 8.76 -10.50 -14.41
C PHE A 118 8.87 -11.95 -14.91
N LEU A 119 7.78 -12.72 -14.85
CA LEU A 119 7.78 -14.13 -15.29
C LEU A 119 8.05 -14.30 -16.79
N SER A 120 7.55 -13.36 -17.60
CA SER A 120 7.76 -13.41 -19.07
C SER A 120 9.13 -12.90 -19.51
N GLY A 121 9.90 -12.28 -18.59
CA GLY A 121 11.22 -11.71 -18.90
C GLY A 121 11.18 -10.45 -19.76
N THR A 122 10.00 -9.86 -20.00
CA THR A 122 9.87 -8.63 -20.80
C THR A 122 10.06 -7.37 -19.94
N ASN A 123 10.67 -6.36 -20.53
CA ASN A 123 10.79 -5.03 -19.90
C ASN A 123 9.58 -4.12 -20.18
N ASN A 124 8.69 -4.51 -21.07
CA ASN A 124 7.55 -3.72 -21.48
C ASN A 124 6.22 -4.33 -20.94
N MET A 125 5.56 -3.60 -20.04
CA MET A 125 4.31 -4.05 -19.40
C MET A 125 3.17 -4.25 -20.42
N LYS A 126 3.20 -3.58 -21.56
CA LYS A 126 2.18 -3.72 -22.60
C LYS A 126 2.10 -5.14 -23.17
N PHE A 127 3.20 -5.89 -23.16
CA PHE A 127 3.23 -7.27 -23.65
C PHE A 127 2.54 -8.29 -22.75
N VAL A 128 2.23 -7.92 -21.52
CA VAL A 128 1.54 -8.78 -20.55
C VAL A 128 0.11 -8.35 -20.28
N GLN A 129 -0.30 -7.19 -20.78
CA GLN A 129 -1.66 -6.68 -20.65
C GLN A 129 -2.47 -6.93 -21.92
N LEU A 130 -3.64 -7.55 -21.79
CA LEU A 130 -4.56 -7.76 -22.93
C LEU A 130 -5.09 -6.45 -23.51
N PHE A 131 -5.31 -5.44 -22.63
CA PHE A 131 -5.83 -4.13 -22.98
C PHE A 131 -4.99 -3.05 -22.31
N PRO A 132 -3.77 -2.76 -22.81
CA PRO A 132 -2.91 -1.76 -22.22
C PRO A 132 -3.51 -0.36 -22.38
N THR A 133 -3.64 0.36 -21.25
CA THR A 133 -4.00 1.78 -21.24
C THR A 133 -2.74 2.61 -21.10
N ASN A 134 -2.49 3.48 -22.06
CA ASN A 134 -1.19 4.14 -22.15
C ASN A 134 -1.15 5.57 -21.68
N LEU A 135 -2.26 6.19 -21.38
CA LEU A 135 -2.26 7.65 -21.31
C LEU A 135 -2.94 8.17 -20.05
N PRO A 136 -2.46 9.31 -19.55
CA PRO A 136 -3.12 10.06 -18.47
C PRO A 136 -4.56 10.45 -18.79
N ASN A 137 -4.94 10.48 -20.08
CA ASN A 137 -6.29 10.81 -20.57
C ASN A 137 -7.21 9.59 -20.76
N GLY A 138 -6.73 8.37 -20.46
CA GLY A 138 -7.55 7.15 -20.52
C GLY A 138 -7.81 6.61 -21.93
N GLU A 139 -7.13 7.10 -22.96
CA GLU A 139 -7.22 6.52 -24.30
C GLU A 139 -6.66 5.08 -24.32
N LEU A 140 -7.47 4.14 -24.82
CA LEU A 140 -7.06 2.77 -25.06
C LEU A 140 -6.06 2.75 -26.22
N VAL A 141 -4.85 2.27 -25.97
CA VAL A 141 -3.91 1.97 -27.04
C VAL A 141 -4.41 0.71 -27.74
N HIS A 142 -4.57 0.81 -29.05
CA HIS A 142 -4.88 -0.32 -29.90
C HIS A 142 -3.90 -1.48 -29.67
N ALA A 143 -4.40 -2.69 -29.83
CA ALA A 143 -3.66 -3.92 -29.63
C ALA A 143 -2.23 -3.82 -30.23
N ILE A 144 -1.25 -4.33 -29.46
CA ILE A 144 0.12 -4.42 -29.90
C ILE A 144 0.18 -5.12 -31.27
N SER A 145 0.79 -4.49 -32.24
CA SER A 145 0.96 -5.11 -33.53
C SER A 145 1.97 -6.27 -33.44
N LEU A 146 1.84 -7.27 -34.29
CA LEU A 146 2.81 -8.37 -34.35
C LEU A 146 4.24 -7.88 -34.68
N GLU A 147 4.37 -6.70 -35.27
CA GLU A 147 5.64 -6.04 -35.57
C GLU A 147 6.34 -5.57 -34.31
N ASP A 148 5.58 -5.00 -33.31
CA ASP A 148 6.14 -4.59 -32.03
C ASP A 148 6.73 -5.76 -31.23
N MET A 149 6.25 -6.99 -31.46
CA MET A 149 6.76 -8.20 -30.81
C MET A 149 8.05 -8.74 -31.41
N SER A 150 8.44 -8.29 -32.61
CA SER A 150 9.63 -8.78 -33.31
C SER A 150 10.93 -8.05 -32.95
N GLU A 151 10.84 -6.86 -32.33
CA GLU A 151 12.00 -6.03 -31.99
C GLU A 151 12.66 -6.38 -30.65
N GLU A 152 12.04 -7.24 -29.80
CA GLU A 152 12.57 -7.62 -28.48
C GLU A 152 13.12 -9.07 -28.41
N ARG A 153 13.58 -9.64 -29.54
CA ARG A 153 14.25 -10.96 -29.52
C ARG A 153 15.75 -10.85 -29.69
#